data_49c777f3d4c12bf10be92691e514951d
#
_entry.id   49c777f3d4c12bf10be92691e514951d
#
_cell.length_a   1.000
_cell.length_b   1.000
_cell.length_c   1.000
_cell.angle_alpha   90.00
_cell.angle_beta   90.00
_cell.angle_gamma   90.00
#
_symmetry.space_group_name_H-M   'P 1'
#
loop_
_entity.id
_entity.type
_entity.pdbx_description
1 polymer ?
#
loop_
_entity_poly.entity_id
_entity_poly.type
_entity_poly.pdbx_seq_one_letter_code
_entity_poly.pdbx_strand_id
1 'polypeptide(L)'
;IAWENDRSAYRMYSSVLLQNEPNTGNGVDIWAKKKSENVVDVMYSLSNYHSESEYGVDAFSVNGKRLGAGGVSHVVGGKLVVHAPHNKCVVNENGALGSSFTLTYNNIVIDGVSYTKTLTVSTTAGSLLNKATVCYTPVKAGTGKPMTLAVALYQHTDMSSVKTDGIAYT
;
A
#
# COMPACT_ATOMS: atom_id res chain seq x y z
N ILE A 1 -9.25 -0.57 1.86
CA ILE A 1 -9.04 -1.97 2.27
C ILE A 1 -8.08 -2.02 3.45
N ALA A 2 -8.40 -2.84 4.44
CA ALA A 2 -7.46 -3.27 5.47
C ALA A 2 -7.32 -4.79 5.39
N TRP A 3 -6.17 -5.31 5.78
CA TRP A 3 -5.90 -6.74 5.86
C TRP A 3 -4.91 -7.01 6.98
N GLU A 4 -4.96 -8.20 7.50
CA GLU A 4 -4.08 -8.62 8.58
C GLU A 4 -3.79 -10.13 8.53
N ASN A 5 -2.74 -10.52 9.21
CA ASN A 5 -2.48 -11.89 9.63
C ASN A 5 -2.13 -11.91 11.14
N ASP A 6 -1.65 -13.02 11.64
CA ASP A 6 -1.27 -13.17 13.04
C ASP A 6 -0.06 -12.32 13.49
N ARG A 7 0.64 -11.64 12.57
CA ARG A 7 1.88 -10.90 12.84
C ARG A 7 1.74 -9.38 12.66
N SER A 8 0.95 -8.94 11.68
CA SER A 8 0.86 -7.53 11.31
C SER A 8 -0.47 -7.21 10.64
N ALA A 9 -0.84 -5.95 10.67
CA ALA A 9 -1.99 -5.42 9.96
C ALA A 9 -1.58 -4.26 9.07
N TYR A 10 -2.35 -4.03 8.03
CA TYR A 10 -2.05 -3.06 6.98
C TYR A 10 -3.33 -2.41 6.47
N ARG A 11 -3.16 -1.24 5.86
CA ARG A 11 -4.27 -0.50 5.24
C ARG A 11 -3.81 0.20 3.96
N MET A 12 -4.68 0.26 2.98
CA MET A 12 -4.54 1.15 1.82
C MET A 12 -5.87 1.86 1.57
N TYR A 13 -5.79 3.15 1.28
CA TYR A 13 -6.96 3.99 1.05
C TYR A 13 -7.47 3.88 -0.38
N SER A 14 -8.78 4.05 -0.55
CA SER A 14 -9.44 4.11 -1.85
C SER A 14 -9.69 5.56 -2.30
N SER A 15 -9.97 5.75 -3.58
CA SER A 15 -10.33 7.05 -4.13
C SER A 15 -11.66 7.62 -3.57
N VAL A 16 -12.51 6.75 -3.02
CA VAL A 16 -13.76 7.18 -2.35
C VAL A 16 -13.45 8.01 -1.10
N LEU A 17 -12.39 7.67 -0.36
CA LEU A 17 -12.01 8.41 0.84
C LEU A 17 -11.58 9.85 0.55
N LEU A 18 -11.05 10.13 -0.66
CA LEU A 18 -10.67 11.49 -1.07
C LEU A 18 -11.81 12.52 -0.98
N GLN A 19 -13.05 12.07 -1.02
CA GLN A 19 -14.22 12.96 -0.89
C GLN A 19 -14.31 13.58 0.50
N ASN A 20 -13.89 12.83 1.53
CA ASN A 20 -13.95 13.25 2.92
C ASN A 20 -12.57 13.65 3.45
N GLU A 21 -11.52 13.03 2.92
CA GLU A 21 -10.14 13.21 3.36
C GLU A 21 -9.23 13.51 2.14
N PRO A 22 -9.21 14.75 1.64
CA PRO A 22 -8.53 15.09 0.38
C PRO A 22 -7.01 14.91 0.41
N ASN A 23 -6.40 14.82 1.60
CA ASN A 23 -4.97 14.57 1.78
C ASN A 23 -4.61 13.09 1.87
N THR A 24 -5.56 12.20 1.65
CA THR A 24 -5.33 10.75 1.68
C THR A 24 -4.29 10.33 0.65
N GLY A 25 -3.25 9.64 1.11
CA GLY A 25 -2.17 9.14 0.27
C GLY A 25 -2.47 7.78 -0.37
N ASN A 26 -1.63 7.40 -1.33
CA ASN A 26 -1.65 6.10 -2.00
C ASN A 26 -0.52 5.19 -1.47
N GLY A 27 -0.29 5.19 -0.19
CA GLY A 27 0.75 4.41 0.46
C GLY A 27 0.21 3.19 1.19
N VAL A 28 1.13 2.32 1.58
CA VAL A 28 0.84 1.20 2.49
C VAL A 28 1.00 1.70 3.91
N ASP A 29 -0.07 1.66 4.67
CA ASP A 29 -0.09 1.91 6.10
C ASP A 29 0.16 0.60 6.85
N ILE A 30 0.93 0.64 7.92
CA ILE A 30 1.24 -0.54 8.72
C ILE A 30 0.84 -0.32 10.18
N TRP A 31 0.16 -1.29 10.74
CA TRP A 31 -0.25 -1.30 12.12
C TRP A 31 0.53 -2.36 12.90
N ALA A 32 1.24 -1.92 13.93
CA ALA A 32 1.96 -2.82 14.80
C ALA A 32 0.99 -3.52 15.76
N LYS A 33 0.91 -4.85 15.66
CA LYS A 33 0.05 -5.67 16.50
C LYS A 33 0.77 -6.11 17.77
N LYS A 34 0.04 -6.20 18.87
CA LYS A 34 0.48 -6.79 20.14
C LYS A 34 -0.10 -8.18 20.37
N LYS A 35 -1.10 -8.58 19.56
CA LYS A 35 -1.82 -9.84 19.66
C LYS A 35 -1.82 -10.57 18.32
N SER A 36 -1.88 -11.89 18.35
CA SER A 36 -1.92 -12.73 17.15
C SER A 36 -3.32 -12.89 16.55
N GLU A 37 -4.36 -12.67 17.33
CA GLU A 37 -5.75 -12.64 16.84
C GLU A 37 -6.02 -11.45 15.92
N ASN A 38 -7.14 -11.47 15.20
CA ASN A 38 -7.59 -10.35 14.39
C ASN A 38 -7.91 -9.15 15.26
N VAL A 39 -7.30 -8.00 14.98
CA VAL A 39 -7.40 -6.79 15.81
C VAL A 39 -7.90 -5.56 15.04
N VAL A 40 -7.95 -5.62 13.70
CA VAL A 40 -8.30 -4.44 12.88
C VAL A 40 -9.69 -3.91 13.24
N ASP A 41 -10.70 -4.75 13.32
CA ASP A 41 -12.06 -4.32 13.62
C ASP A 41 -12.19 -3.74 15.04
N VAL A 42 -11.53 -4.37 16.02
CA VAL A 42 -11.57 -3.87 17.39
C VAL A 42 -10.79 -2.56 17.52
N MET A 43 -9.65 -2.40 16.85
CA MET A 43 -8.91 -1.14 16.84
C MET A 43 -9.73 -0.02 16.21
N TYR A 44 -10.44 -0.25 15.12
CA TYR A 44 -11.36 0.76 14.53
C TYR A 44 -12.50 1.16 15.46
N SER A 45 -12.89 0.32 16.42
CA SER A 45 -13.92 0.66 17.42
C SER A 45 -13.40 1.53 18.56
N LEU A 46 -12.08 1.69 18.71
CA LEU A 46 -11.50 2.54 19.73
C LEU A 46 -11.71 4.02 19.39
N SER A 47 -11.87 4.85 20.42
CA SER A 47 -12.00 6.30 20.27
C SER A 47 -10.79 6.97 19.61
N ASN A 48 -9.61 6.38 19.76
CA ASN A 48 -8.37 6.81 19.10
C ASN A 48 -7.46 5.61 18.82
N TYR A 49 -7.61 5.00 17.65
CA TYR A 49 -6.80 3.86 17.23
C TYR A 49 -5.34 4.24 16.82
N HIS A 50 -5.04 5.54 16.68
CA HIS A 50 -3.68 6.01 16.47
C HIS A 50 -2.84 6.00 17.76
N SER A 51 -3.47 5.94 18.93
CA SER A 51 -2.78 5.78 20.20
C SER A 51 -2.51 4.32 20.51
N GLU A 52 -1.45 4.08 21.26
CA GLU A 52 -1.11 2.75 21.73
C GLU A 52 -2.24 2.16 22.60
N SER A 53 -2.60 0.91 22.32
CA SER A 53 -3.61 0.13 23.02
C SER A 53 -3.09 -1.25 23.38
N GLU A 54 -3.92 -2.06 24.05
CA GLU A 54 -3.60 -3.48 24.29
C GLU A 54 -3.57 -4.33 23.01
N TYR A 55 -4.17 -3.86 21.92
CA TYR A 55 -4.25 -4.57 20.63
C TYR A 55 -3.09 -4.22 19.70
N GLY A 56 -2.57 -3.01 19.81
CA GLY A 56 -1.52 -2.49 18.96
C GLY A 56 -1.60 -0.99 18.79
N VAL A 57 -1.00 -0.48 17.71
CA VAL A 57 -0.96 0.94 17.39
C VAL A 57 -0.90 1.16 15.87
N ASP A 58 -1.65 2.14 15.36
CA ASP A 58 -1.47 2.73 14.04
C ASP A 58 -0.47 3.91 14.18
N ALA A 59 0.81 3.59 14.10
CA ALA A 59 1.89 4.57 14.27
C ALA A 59 2.42 5.11 12.94
N PHE A 60 1.91 4.64 11.80
CA PHE A 60 2.45 4.96 10.49
C PHE A 60 1.52 5.90 9.72
N SER A 61 1.97 7.12 9.45
CA SER A 61 1.16 8.11 8.74
C SER A 61 1.37 8.03 7.23
N VAL A 62 0.29 7.77 6.48
CA VAL A 62 0.26 7.73 5.02
C VAL A 62 -0.69 8.80 4.48
N ASN A 63 -0.20 10.01 4.33
CA ASN A 63 -0.97 11.11 3.76
C ASN A 63 -0.18 11.84 2.65
N GLY A 64 -0.88 12.60 1.82
CA GLY A 64 -0.28 13.39 0.76
C GLY A 64 0.49 12.55 -0.27
N LYS A 65 1.75 12.89 -0.52
CA LYS A 65 2.61 12.25 -1.52
C LYS A 65 3.48 11.11 -0.95
N ARG A 66 3.07 10.51 0.16
CA ARG A 66 3.82 9.45 0.81
C ARG A 66 3.36 8.08 0.34
N LEU A 67 4.29 7.17 0.08
CA LEU A 67 4.00 5.79 -0.30
C LEU A 67 4.03 4.82 0.90
N GLY A 68 4.21 5.35 2.11
CA GLY A 68 4.13 4.58 3.35
C GLY A 68 5.21 3.51 3.46
N ALA A 69 4.81 2.32 3.86
CA ALA A 69 5.68 1.18 4.13
C ALA A 69 5.73 0.21 2.94
N GLY A 70 6.38 0.61 1.83
CA GLY A 70 6.58 -0.26 0.67
C GLY A 70 5.56 -0.06 -0.46
N GLY A 71 4.90 1.08 -0.53
CA GLY A 71 4.04 1.42 -1.67
C GLY A 71 4.83 1.49 -2.98
N VAL A 72 4.20 1.07 -4.07
CA VAL A 72 4.83 1.01 -5.41
C VAL A 72 4.27 2.09 -6.32
N SER A 73 5.15 2.85 -6.96
CA SER A 73 4.79 3.81 -8.01
C SER A 73 5.85 3.87 -9.11
N HIS A 74 5.72 4.80 -10.02
CA HIS A 74 6.64 4.98 -11.15
C HIS A 74 7.48 6.24 -11.00
N VAL A 75 8.58 6.28 -11.76
CA VAL A 75 9.54 7.39 -11.77
C VAL A 75 9.51 8.06 -13.14
N VAL A 76 9.37 9.38 -13.17
CA VAL A 76 9.45 10.21 -14.39
C VAL A 76 10.47 11.30 -14.17
N GLY A 77 11.42 11.44 -15.07
CA GLY A 77 12.47 12.46 -14.97
C GLY A 77 13.26 12.39 -13.65
N GLY A 78 13.51 11.20 -13.14
CA GLY A 78 14.22 10.99 -11.87
C GLY A 78 13.39 11.29 -10.60
N LYS A 79 12.10 11.60 -10.74
CA LYS A 79 11.21 11.92 -9.61
C LYS A 79 10.14 10.86 -9.44
N LEU A 80 9.90 10.46 -8.19
CA LEU A 80 8.79 9.58 -7.85
C LEU A 80 7.46 10.30 -8.11
N VAL A 81 6.56 9.65 -8.84
CA VAL A 81 5.21 10.14 -9.10
C VAL A 81 4.22 9.35 -8.25
N VAL A 82 3.50 10.04 -7.37
CA VAL A 82 2.44 9.44 -6.56
C VAL A 82 1.10 9.77 -7.21
N HIS A 83 0.43 8.74 -7.69
CA HIS A 83 -0.91 8.85 -8.28
C HIS A 83 -2.02 8.70 -7.22
N ALA A 84 -3.26 8.98 -7.61
CA ALA A 84 -4.43 8.82 -6.74
C ALA A 84 -4.58 7.38 -6.21
N PRO A 85 -5.25 7.19 -5.06
CA PRO A 85 -5.61 5.89 -4.53
C PRO A 85 -6.43 5.04 -5.50
N HIS A 86 -6.55 3.74 -5.21
CA HIS A 86 -7.25 2.78 -6.07
C HIS A 86 -8.74 3.10 -6.23
N ASN A 87 -9.27 2.75 -7.41
CA ASN A 87 -10.68 2.92 -7.76
C ASN A 87 -11.53 1.68 -7.47
N LYS A 88 -10.91 0.50 -7.46
CA LYS A 88 -11.59 -0.78 -7.28
C LYS A 88 -10.72 -1.72 -6.44
N CYS A 89 -11.38 -2.49 -5.59
CA CYS A 89 -10.80 -3.60 -4.83
C CYS A 89 -11.62 -4.87 -5.09
N VAL A 90 -10.92 -5.99 -5.31
CA VAL A 90 -11.52 -7.32 -5.40
C VAL A 90 -10.76 -8.23 -4.45
N VAL A 91 -11.45 -8.84 -3.50
CA VAL A 91 -10.90 -9.90 -2.65
C VAL A 91 -10.87 -11.18 -3.48
N ASN A 92 -9.67 -11.75 -3.67
CA ASN A 92 -9.46 -12.98 -4.45
C ASN A 92 -9.56 -14.21 -3.55
N GLU A 93 -9.02 -14.09 -2.33
CA GLU A 93 -8.99 -15.17 -1.34
C GLU A 93 -9.05 -14.54 0.07
N ASN A 94 -9.78 -15.20 0.97
CA ASN A 94 -9.81 -14.83 2.38
C ASN A 94 -9.93 -16.12 3.23
N GLY A 95 -8.82 -16.56 3.81
CA GLY A 95 -8.74 -17.81 4.55
C GLY A 95 -7.80 -17.74 5.75
N ALA A 96 -7.88 -18.75 6.61
CA ALA A 96 -7.11 -18.82 7.85
C ALA A 96 -5.59 -18.83 7.66
N LEU A 97 -5.11 -19.34 6.52
CA LEU A 97 -3.67 -19.44 6.22
C LEU A 97 -3.14 -18.28 5.40
N GLY A 98 -4.03 -17.47 4.84
CA GLY A 98 -3.67 -16.31 4.05
C GLY A 98 -4.85 -15.67 3.35
N SER A 99 -4.61 -14.49 2.84
CA SER A 99 -5.58 -13.74 2.04
C SER A 99 -4.90 -13.05 0.88
N SER A 100 -5.68 -12.78 -0.17
CA SER A 100 -5.23 -11.95 -1.28
C SER A 100 -6.34 -11.09 -1.86
N PHE A 101 -5.94 -9.95 -2.41
CA PHE A 101 -6.85 -9.02 -3.07
C PHE A 101 -6.14 -8.29 -4.20
N THR A 102 -6.92 -7.75 -5.12
CA THR A 102 -6.42 -6.96 -6.26
C THR A 102 -7.02 -5.57 -6.23
N LEU A 103 -6.15 -4.57 -6.24
CA LEU A 103 -6.49 -3.15 -6.38
C LEU A 103 -6.31 -2.73 -7.83
N THR A 104 -7.25 -1.94 -8.35
CA THR A 104 -7.16 -1.37 -9.70
C THR A 104 -7.10 0.16 -9.60
N TYR A 105 -6.19 0.74 -10.36
CA TYR A 105 -5.98 2.18 -10.50
C TYR A 105 -6.14 2.55 -11.95
N ASN A 106 -7.09 3.44 -12.24
CA ASN A 106 -7.37 3.90 -13.58
C ASN A 106 -6.72 5.27 -13.86
N ASN A 107 -6.62 5.61 -15.14
CA ASN A 107 -6.19 6.94 -15.60
C ASN A 107 -4.78 7.33 -15.15
N ILE A 108 -3.85 6.37 -15.09
CA ILE A 108 -2.45 6.67 -14.83
C ILE A 108 -1.77 7.08 -16.14
N VAL A 109 -1.29 8.32 -16.21
CA VAL A 109 -0.61 8.82 -17.41
C VAL A 109 0.89 8.87 -17.15
N ILE A 110 1.69 8.16 -17.98
CA ILE A 110 3.15 8.10 -17.94
C ILE A 110 3.68 8.39 -19.33
N ASP A 111 4.44 9.45 -19.47
CA ASP A 111 5.04 9.90 -20.74
C ASP A 111 4.04 9.95 -21.91
N GLY A 112 2.83 10.49 -21.61
CA GLY A 112 1.74 10.65 -22.58
C GLY A 112 0.97 9.37 -22.91
N VAL A 113 1.28 8.23 -22.28
CA VAL A 113 0.54 6.97 -22.42
C VAL A 113 -0.33 6.74 -21.21
N SER A 114 -1.61 6.40 -21.44
CA SER A 114 -2.55 6.04 -20.38
C SER A 114 -2.44 4.56 -20.03
N TYR A 115 -2.39 4.27 -18.73
CA TYR A 115 -2.31 2.91 -18.18
C TYR A 115 -3.41 2.65 -17.15
N THR A 116 -3.77 1.38 -17.05
CA THR A 116 -4.40 0.81 -15.87
C THR A 116 -3.32 0.09 -15.07
N LYS A 117 -3.18 0.42 -13.79
CA LYS A 117 -2.32 -0.33 -12.86
C LYS A 117 -3.17 -1.31 -12.07
N THR A 118 -2.70 -2.53 -11.92
CA THR A 118 -3.20 -3.48 -10.93
C THR A 118 -2.12 -3.76 -9.90
N LEU A 119 -2.52 -3.88 -8.64
CA LEU A 119 -1.68 -4.29 -7.53
C LEU A 119 -2.37 -5.45 -6.83
N THR A 120 -1.83 -6.64 -6.97
CA THR A 120 -2.29 -7.82 -6.23
C THR A 120 -1.39 -8.01 -5.01
N VAL A 121 -2.00 -8.01 -3.84
CA VAL A 121 -1.33 -8.24 -2.55
C VAL A 121 -1.79 -9.57 -1.99
N SER A 122 -0.86 -10.34 -1.44
CA SER A 122 -1.17 -11.52 -0.65
C SER A 122 -0.34 -11.54 0.63
N THR A 123 -0.98 -11.96 1.70
CA THR A 123 -0.39 -12.18 3.02
C THR A 123 -0.54 -13.63 3.42
N THR A 124 0.37 -14.12 4.25
CA THR A 124 0.38 -15.51 4.74
C THR A 124 0.55 -15.50 6.25
N ALA A 125 -0.14 -16.39 6.94
CA ALA A 125 0.01 -16.57 8.37
C ALA A 125 1.48 -16.88 8.75
N GLY A 126 1.93 -16.32 9.87
CA GLY A 126 3.31 -16.44 10.36
C GLY A 126 4.32 -15.48 9.72
N SER A 127 3.96 -14.74 8.65
CA SER A 127 4.87 -13.86 7.92
C SER A 127 4.68 -12.38 8.28
N LEU A 128 5.77 -11.63 8.41
CA LEU A 128 5.75 -10.16 8.42
C LEU A 128 5.77 -9.55 7.01
N LEU A 129 5.94 -10.38 5.97
CA LEU A 129 6.07 -9.94 4.59
C LEU A 129 4.76 -10.16 3.83
N ASN A 130 4.43 -9.21 2.98
CA ASN A 130 3.40 -9.35 1.96
C ASN A 130 4.07 -9.54 0.59
N LYS A 131 3.49 -10.38 -0.25
CA LYS A 131 3.85 -10.44 -1.66
C LYS A 131 2.99 -9.43 -2.42
N ALA A 132 3.64 -8.53 -3.17
CA ALA A 132 2.98 -7.56 -4.04
C ALA A 132 3.36 -7.81 -5.50
N THR A 133 2.35 -7.98 -6.36
CA THR A 133 2.53 -8.08 -7.82
C THR A 133 1.91 -6.86 -8.46
N VAL A 134 2.71 -6.11 -9.21
CA VAL A 134 2.29 -4.87 -9.87
C VAL A 134 2.33 -5.06 -11.39
N CYS A 135 1.26 -4.65 -12.06
CA CYS A 135 1.18 -4.65 -13.51
C CYS A 135 0.66 -3.32 -14.03
N TYR A 136 1.31 -2.75 -15.04
CA TYR A 136 0.85 -1.58 -15.78
C TYR A 136 0.45 -2.02 -17.20
N THR A 137 -0.82 -1.93 -17.51
CA THR A 137 -1.36 -2.28 -18.82
C THR A 137 -1.73 -1.03 -19.57
N PRO A 138 -1.17 -0.75 -20.77
CA PRO A 138 -1.57 0.41 -21.56
C PRO A 138 -3.04 0.27 -21.98
N VAL A 139 -3.80 1.35 -21.84
CA VAL A 139 -5.24 1.37 -22.20
C VAL A 139 -5.43 1.12 -23.69
N LYS A 140 -4.53 1.68 -24.53
CA LYS A 140 -4.47 1.37 -25.96
C LYS A 140 -3.39 0.32 -26.20
N ALA A 141 -3.79 -0.81 -26.76
CA ALA A 141 -2.86 -1.90 -27.07
C ALA A 141 -1.69 -1.42 -27.96
N GLY A 142 -0.50 -1.94 -27.70
CA GLY A 142 0.70 -1.63 -28.49
C GLY A 142 1.36 -0.25 -28.19
N THR A 143 0.81 0.54 -27.25
CA THR A 143 1.39 1.85 -26.90
C THR A 143 2.27 1.82 -25.65
N GLY A 144 2.43 0.67 -25.01
CA GLY A 144 3.26 0.52 -23.80
C GLY A 144 4.71 0.95 -24.05
N LYS A 145 5.28 1.62 -23.07
CA LYS A 145 6.68 2.08 -23.06
C LYS A 145 7.42 1.49 -21.86
N PRO A 146 8.74 1.29 -21.95
CA PRO A 146 9.57 1.00 -20.78
C PRO A 146 9.35 2.05 -19.69
N MET A 147 9.27 1.62 -18.43
CA MET A 147 9.10 2.51 -17.29
C MET A 147 9.98 2.09 -16.13
N THR A 148 10.35 3.05 -15.29
CA THR A 148 11.05 2.79 -14.04
C THR A 148 10.04 2.74 -12.92
N LEU A 149 10.04 1.65 -12.15
CA LEU A 149 9.23 1.51 -10.95
C LEU A 149 10.10 1.74 -9.70
N ALA A 150 9.48 2.22 -8.64
CA ALA A 150 10.10 2.36 -7.34
C ALA A 150 9.20 1.84 -6.24
N VAL A 151 9.80 1.15 -5.29
CA VAL A 151 9.22 0.84 -3.99
C VAL A 151 9.76 1.86 -3.01
N ALA A 152 8.90 2.55 -2.29
CA ALA A 152 9.31 3.61 -1.38
C ALA A 152 8.89 3.32 0.06
N LEU A 153 9.83 3.62 0.97
CA LEU A 153 9.58 3.70 2.40
C LEU A 153 9.59 5.18 2.80
N TYR A 154 8.58 5.61 3.53
CA TYR A 154 8.58 6.93 4.11
C TYR A 154 9.49 6.97 5.34
N GLN A 155 10.47 7.85 5.31
CA GLN A 155 11.34 8.08 6.45
C GLN A 155 10.69 9.09 7.40
N HIS A 156 10.38 8.64 8.61
CA HIS A 156 9.94 9.52 9.68
C HIS A 156 11.13 10.35 10.20
N THR A 157 10.85 11.54 10.73
CA THR A 157 11.87 12.52 11.16
C THR A 157 12.70 12.04 12.35
N ASP A 158 12.22 11.08 13.10
CA ASP A 158 12.87 10.44 14.25
C ASP A 158 13.72 9.21 13.86
N MET A 159 13.69 8.80 12.60
CA MET A 159 14.51 7.69 12.09
C MET A 159 15.92 8.19 11.76
N SER A 160 16.92 7.65 12.42
CA SER A 160 18.32 8.07 12.29
C SER A 160 18.94 7.75 10.92
N SER A 161 18.61 6.67 10.27
CA SER A 161 18.84 6.35 8.84
C SER A 161 18.30 4.96 8.50
N VAL A 162 17.82 4.77 7.26
CA VAL A 162 17.63 3.44 6.67
C VAL A 162 18.74 3.25 5.64
N LYS A 163 19.72 2.40 5.94
CA LYS A 163 20.62 1.89 4.91
C LYS A 163 19.94 0.71 4.27
N THR A 164 19.48 0.88 3.06
CA THR A 164 19.14 -0.24 2.20
C THR A 164 20.41 -0.64 1.46
N ASP A 165 21.04 -1.72 1.86
CA ASP A 165 21.92 -2.43 0.96
C ASP A 165 21.03 -2.93 -0.18
N GLY A 166 21.18 -2.29 -1.34
CA GLY A 166 20.24 -2.48 -2.45
C GLY A 166 20.21 -3.94 -2.87
N ILE A 167 19.15 -4.64 -2.50
CA ILE A 167 18.77 -5.89 -3.12
C ILE A 167 17.84 -5.48 -4.27
N ALA A 168 18.42 -5.38 -5.47
CA ALA A 168 17.63 -5.29 -6.69
C ALA A 168 17.10 -6.71 -6.99
N TYR A 169 15.82 -6.90 -6.94
CA TYR A 169 15.16 -8.06 -7.53
C TYR A 169 14.76 -7.69 -8.95
N THR A 170 15.27 -8.42 -9.91
CA THR A 170 14.81 -8.39 -11.31
C THR A 170 13.55 -9.24 -11.48
#